data_dd2f3362858745f0f095c298dd7b16da
#
_entry.id   dd2f3362858745f0f095c298dd7b16da
#
_cell.length_a   1.000
_cell.length_b   1.000
_cell.length_c   1.000
_cell.angle_alpha   90.00
_cell.angle_beta   90.00
_cell.angle_gamma   90.00
#
_symmetry.space_group_name_H-M   'P 1'
#
loop_
_entity.id
_entity.type
_entity.pdbx_description
1 polymer ?
#
loop_
_entity_poly.entity_id
_entity_poly.type
_entity_poly.pdbx_seq_one_letter_code
_entity_poly.pdbx_strand_id
1 'polypeptide(L)'
;MLKGKTILLGVTGGIAAYKSASLASLLVKSGAQVHVLMTENAKNFINPITFETLTGHKCISDTFDRGFEFQVEHVSLAKQADAFIIAPATANVIAKIAHGIADDMLTTTFLACKSPKLIAPAMNTAMYENPVTRDNLSLLAKYGMEVITPDSGRLACGDTGAGKMPEPEVLLQYIYKCCAFPKDMKGLNVLITAGPTQEAIDPVRYITNHSSGKMGYSLAKACMLRGANVTLVTGKTSLTPPMFVNTVPVLSAKDMYEAVTSRSQDMDIIIKAAAVADYRPASVSDEKMKKSDQDLSIALERTDDILQYLGTHKPEHQFLCGFSMETQNMLENSRKKLKKKHLDMIVANNLKEKGAGFEGDTNIVTMITPDSVTELELMSKDEVAFRLIDQILTLRNK
;
A
#
# COMPACT_ATOMS: atom_id res chain seq x y z
N MET A 1 9.05 -9.44 1.55
CA MET A 1 9.13 -7.98 1.38
C MET A 1 10.21 -7.34 2.26
N LEU A 2 10.54 -7.94 3.41
CA LEU A 2 11.54 -7.41 4.36
C LEU A 2 12.87 -8.20 4.38
N LYS A 3 13.18 -8.94 3.32
CA LYS A 3 14.43 -9.69 3.24
C LYS A 3 15.64 -8.75 3.37
N GLY A 4 16.55 -9.04 4.32
CA GLY A 4 17.72 -8.21 4.59
C GLY A 4 17.45 -6.96 5.41
N LYS A 5 16.22 -6.76 5.93
CA LYS A 5 15.83 -5.65 6.80
C LYS A 5 15.91 -6.06 8.27
N THR A 6 16.40 -5.16 9.11
CA THR A 6 16.45 -5.30 10.56
C THR A 6 15.38 -4.44 11.21
N ILE A 7 14.47 -5.06 11.95
CA ILE A 7 13.38 -4.39 12.64
C ILE A 7 13.57 -4.50 14.14
N LEU A 8 13.59 -3.36 14.84
CA LEU A 8 13.52 -3.32 16.29
C LEU A 8 12.05 -3.25 16.72
N LEU A 9 11.63 -4.19 17.57
CA LEU A 9 10.30 -4.25 18.16
C LEU A 9 10.38 -3.96 19.65
N GLY A 10 9.92 -2.79 20.04
CA GLY A 10 9.77 -2.39 21.44
C GLY A 10 8.45 -2.90 22.01
N VAL A 11 8.48 -3.65 23.09
CA VAL A 11 7.28 -4.18 23.76
C VAL A 11 7.18 -3.58 25.16
N THR A 12 6.05 -2.91 25.45
CA THR A 12 5.85 -2.25 26.75
C THR A 12 4.73 -2.88 27.55
N GLY A 13 4.63 -2.54 28.84
CA GLY A 13 3.77 -3.19 29.83
C GLY A 13 2.28 -2.90 29.65
N GLY A 14 1.59 -3.63 28.81
CA GLY A 14 0.16 -3.60 28.59
C GLY A 14 -0.38 -4.90 28.06
N ILE A 15 -1.68 -5.16 28.27
CA ILE A 15 -2.32 -6.42 27.86
C ILE A 15 -2.13 -6.69 26.37
N ALA A 16 -2.04 -5.66 25.51
CA ALA A 16 -1.84 -5.80 24.06
C ALA A 16 -0.47 -6.40 23.67
N ALA A 17 0.46 -6.63 24.63
CA ALA A 17 1.74 -7.28 24.39
C ALA A 17 1.63 -8.68 23.73
N TYR A 18 0.52 -9.40 23.93
CA TYR A 18 0.28 -10.68 23.26
C TYR A 18 0.23 -10.53 21.72
N LYS A 19 -0.29 -9.40 21.20
CA LYS A 19 -0.32 -9.13 19.77
C LYS A 19 1.08 -8.89 19.19
N SER A 20 2.01 -8.43 20.00
CA SER A 20 3.40 -8.20 19.58
C SER A 20 4.10 -9.51 19.20
N ALA A 21 3.74 -10.63 19.82
CA ALA A 21 4.24 -11.95 19.43
C ALA A 21 3.76 -12.33 18.00
N SER A 22 2.48 -12.05 17.69
CA SER A 22 1.95 -12.24 16.34
C SER A 22 2.66 -11.33 15.33
N LEU A 23 2.89 -10.06 15.69
CA LEU A 23 3.64 -9.12 14.85
C LEU A 23 5.08 -9.61 14.60
N ALA A 24 5.79 -10.05 15.63
CA ALA A 24 7.15 -10.63 15.50
C ALA A 24 7.15 -11.81 14.52
N SER A 25 6.18 -12.73 14.65
CA SER A 25 6.03 -13.85 13.72
C SER A 25 5.78 -13.42 12.27
N LEU A 26 4.92 -12.40 12.05
CA LEU A 26 4.65 -11.86 10.71
C LEU A 26 5.89 -11.18 10.10
N LEU A 27 6.67 -10.46 10.90
CA LEU A 27 7.92 -9.83 10.46
C LEU A 27 8.95 -10.86 10.03
N VAL A 28 9.17 -11.91 10.84
CA VAL A 28 10.07 -13.01 10.51
C VAL A 28 9.62 -13.74 9.24
N LYS A 29 8.32 -14.06 9.10
CA LYS A 29 7.75 -14.65 7.88
C LYS A 29 7.93 -13.74 6.65
N SER A 30 8.00 -12.43 6.85
CA SER A 30 8.27 -11.46 5.79
C SER A 30 9.76 -11.35 5.40
N GLY A 31 10.63 -12.07 6.12
CA GLY A 31 12.07 -12.16 5.88
C GLY A 31 12.91 -11.14 6.66
N ALA A 32 12.34 -10.46 7.65
CA ALA A 32 13.07 -9.52 8.50
C ALA A 32 13.92 -10.23 9.57
N GLN A 33 15.04 -9.62 9.94
CA GLN A 33 15.71 -9.88 11.22
C GLN A 33 15.02 -9.03 12.29
N VAL A 34 14.50 -9.68 13.33
CA VAL A 34 13.70 -9.01 14.37
C VAL A 34 14.41 -9.10 15.70
N HIS A 35 14.73 -7.94 16.29
CA HIS A 35 15.26 -7.85 17.64
C HIS A 35 14.19 -7.22 18.54
N VAL A 36 13.92 -7.88 19.66
CA VAL A 36 12.85 -7.45 20.58
C VAL A 36 13.47 -6.84 21.84
N LEU A 37 13.03 -5.63 22.15
CA LEU A 37 13.39 -4.92 23.37
C LEU A 37 12.14 -4.83 24.26
N MET A 38 12.26 -5.29 25.51
CA MET A 38 11.13 -5.28 26.45
C MET A 38 11.43 -4.36 27.63
N THR A 39 10.42 -3.59 28.03
CA THR A 39 10.44 -2.94 29.35
C THR A 39 10.26 -3.98 30.45
N GLU A 40 10.72 -3.69 31.66
CA GLU A 40 10.53 -4.58 32.82
C GLU A 40 9.04 -4.89 33.04
N ASN A 41 8.17 -3.89 32.90
CA ASN A 41 6.73 -4.07 33.04
C ASN A 41 6.10 -4.96 31.95
N ALA A 42 6.70 -5.08 30.77
CA ALA A 42 6.22 -5.95 29.71
C ALA A 42 6.31 -7.44 30.10
N LYS A 43 7.31 -7.82 30.87
CA LYS A 43 7.53 -9.20 31.34
C LYS A 43 6.37 -9.74 32.20
N ASN A 44 5.56 -8.85 32.80
CA ASN A 44 4.36 -9.24 33.53
C ASN A 44 3.20 -9.68 32.61
N PHE A 45 3.25 -9.37 31.33
CA PHE A 45 2.19 -9.69 30.36
C PHE A 45 2.59 -10.79 29.39
N ILE A 46 3.88 -10.90 29.07
CA ILE A 46 4.42 -11.91 28.15
C ILE A 46 5.88 -12.23 28.49
N ASN A 47 6.23 -13.51 28.42
CA ASN A 47 7.57 -13.95 28.76
C ASN A 47 8.56 -13.68 27.61
N PRO A 48 9.79 -13.19 27.86
CA PRO A 48 10.84 -13.01 26.86
C PRO A 48 11.09 -14.23 25.95
N ILE A 49 11.03 -15.44 26.50
CA ILE A 49 11.23 -16.70 25.77
C ILE A 49 10.28 -16.85 24.58
N THR A 50 9.09 -16.24 24.63
CA THR A 50 8.14 -16.24 23.51
C THR A 50 8.75 -15.56 22.29
N PHE A 51 9.36 -14.41 22.48
CA PHE A 51 10.00 -13.67 21.40
C PHE A 51 11.30 -14.33 20.93
N GLU A 52 12.10 -14.84 21.84
CA GLU A 52 13.34 -15.58 21.51
C GLU A 52 13.04 -16.78 20.61
N THR A 53 12.01 -17.54 20.95
CA THR A 53 11.56 -18.69 20.13
C THR A 53 11.08 -18.26 18.74
N LEU A 54 10.38 -17.12 18.62
CA LEU A 54 9.83 -16.65 17.35
C LEU A 54 10.89 -16.01 16.44
N THR A 55 11.84 -15.30 17.02
CA THR A 55 12.82 -14.49 16.27
C THR A 55 14.17 -15.16 16.08
N GLY A 56 14.51 -16.15 16.92
CA GLY A 56 15.83 -16.75 16.99
C GLY A 56 16.91 -15.83 17.60
N HIS A 57 16.49 -14.70 18.18
CA HIS A 57 17.38 -13.73 18.84
C HIS A 57 17.00 -13.57 20.30
N LYS A 58 18.00 -13.30 21.14
CA LYS A 58 17.78 -12.98 22.55
C LYS A 58 16.88 -11.78 22.69
N CYS A 59 15.91 -11.85 23.59
CA CYS A 59 15.07 -10.71 23.96
C CYS A 59 15.81 -9.82 24.97
N ILE A 60 15.93 -8.54 24.65
CA ILE A 60 16.80 -7.61 25.37
C ILE A 60 15.95 -6.77 26.31
N SER A 61 16.28 -6.77 27.60
CA SER A 61 15.54 -6.02 28.61
C SER A 61 16.42 -5.30 29.64
N ASP A 62 17.68 -5.70 29.75
CA ASP A 62 18.64 -5.12 30.70
C ASP A 62 19.73 -4.36 29.93
N THR A 63 19.95 -3.09 30.33
CA THR A 63 21.00 -2.23 29.78
C THR A 63 22.42 -2.68 30.20
N PHE A 64 22.55 -3.39 31.31
CA PHE A 64 23.79 -3.75 31.94
C PHE A 64 24.04 -5.28 31.99
N ASP A 65 23.38 -6.04 31.11
CA ASP A 65 23.60 -7.47 30.97
C ASP A 65 25.09 -7.72 30.57
N ARG A 66 25.82 -8.45 31.42
CA ARG A 66 27.25 -8.71 31.27
C ARG A 66 27.58 -9.96 30.44
N GLY A 67 26.56 -10.61 29.87
CA GLY A 67 26.74 -11.82 29.06
C GLY A 67 27.19 -11.58 27.62
N PHE A 68 27.68 -10.39 27.26
CA PHE A 68 27.94 -9.96 25.88
C PHE A 68 29.38 -9.66 25.57
N GLU A 69 29.72 -9.85 24.27
CA GLU A 69 30.93 -9.30 23.65
C GLU A 69 30.97 -7.77 23.82
N PHE A 70 32.19 -7.21 23.86
CA PHE A 70 32.51 -5.79 24.13
C PHE A 70 31.93 -4.80 23.09
N GLN A 71 30.63 -4.88 22.79
CA GLN A 71 29.93 -3.88 21.99
C GLN A 71 28.80 -3.27 22.81
N VAL A 72 28.66 -1.94 22.70
CA VAL A 72 27.54 -1.21 23.33
C VAL A 72 26.27 -1.58 22.57
N GLU A 73 25.56 -2.59 23.06
CA GLU A 73 24.48 -3.29 22.37
C GLU A 73 23.40 -2.35 21.84
N HIS A 74 22.93 -1.39 22.66
CA HIS A 74 21.92 -0.42 22.24
C HIS A 74 22.37 0.47 21.06
N VAL A 75 23.69 0.77 20.98
CA VAL A 75 24.23 1.55 19.86
C VAL A 75 24.36 0.67 18.60
N SER A 76 24.79 -0.58 18.75
CA SER A 76 24.90 -1.52 17.64
C SER A 76 23.55 -1.79 16.99
N LEU A 77 22.54 -2.11 17.77
CA LEU A 77 21.16 -2.33 17.31
C LEU A 77 20.57 -1.07 16.65
N ALA A 78 20.75 0.09 17.29
CA ALA A 78 20.26 1.36 16.75
C ALA A 78 20.85 1.70 15.37
N LYS A 79 22.11 1.31 15.12
CA LYS A 79 22.79 1.51 13.82
C LYS A 79 22.35 0.52 12.74
N GLN A 80 21.98 -0.70 13.11
CA GLN A 80 21.59 -1.76 12.18
C GLN A 80 20.11 -1.67 11.78
N ALA A 81 19.30 -0.98 12.58
CA ALA A 81 17.86 -0.91 12.38
C ALA A 81 17.47 -0.21 11.07
N ASP A 82 16.58 -0.81 10.29
CA ASP A 82 15.87 -0.18 9.18
C ASP A 82 14.57 0.51 9.64
N ALA A 83 13.95 0.03 10.73
CA ALA A 83 12.83 0.66 11.42
C ALA A 83 12.77 0.25 12.89
N PHE A 84 12.21 1.11 13.72
CA PHE A 84 11.92 0.82 15.11
C PHE A 84 10.42 1.06 15.39
N ILE A 85 9.71 0.00 15.76
CA ILE A 85 8.31 0.11 16.16
C ILE A 85 8.15 -0.20 17.66
N ILE A 86 7.43 0.65 18.40
CA ILE A 86 6.96 0.34 19.76
C ILE A 86 5.50 -0.10 19.69
N ALA A 87 5.26 -1.35 19.95
CA ALA A 87 3.94 -1.99 19.90
C ALA A 87 3.82 -3.10 20.97
N PRO A 88 2.97 -2.94 21.99
CA PRO A 88 2.21 -1.75 22.31
C PRO A 88 3.08 -0.60 22.86
N ALA A 89 2.65 0.65 22.67
CA ALA A 89 3.23 1.81 23.31
C ALA A 89 2.29 2.31 24.42
N THR A 90 2.69 2.16 25.69
CA THR A 90 1.94 2.66 26.84
C THR A 90 2.12 4.17 27.01
N ALA A 91 1.19 4.83 27.68
CA ALA A 91 1.29 6.27 28.01
C ALA A 91 2.60 6.62 28.71
N ASN A 92 3.09 5.74 29.61
CA ASN A 92 4.36 5.92 30.30
C ASN A 92 5.54 6.00 29.32
N VAL A 93 5.67 5.02 28.41
CA VAL A 93 6.78 5.01 27.44
C VAL A 93 6.63 6.14 26.42
N ILE A 94 5.41 6.46 25.97
CA ILE A 94 5.15 7.62 25.12
C ILE A 94 5.65 8.92 25.77
N ALA A 95 5.33 9.13 27.06
CA ALA A 95 5.81 10.30 27.81
C ALA A 95 7.34 10.31 27.93
N LYS A 96 7.97 9.18 28.26
CA LYS A 96 9.44 9.06 28.35
C LYS A 96 10.12 9.47 27.03
N ILE A 97 9.72 8.87 25.92
CA ILE A 97 10.34 9.16 24.63
C ILE A 97 10.05 10.58 24.12
N ALA A 98 8.87 11.13 24.41
CA ALA A 98 8.52 12.52 24.08
C ALA A 98 9.46 13.54 24.77
N HIS A 99 9.93 13.23 25.98
CA HIS A 99 10.77 14.09 26.79
C HIS A 99 12.23 13.63 26.87
N GLY A 100 12.64 12.64 26.07
CA GLY A 100 14.03 12.17 25.98
C GLY A 100 14.52 11.40 27.23
N ILE A 101 13.62 10.83 28.01
CA ILE A 101 13.97 9.99 29.17
C ILE A 101 14.40 8.60 28.68
N ALA A 102 15.64 8.24 28.95
CA ALA A 102 16.29 7.00 28.51
C ALA A 102 16.82 6.24 29.72
N ASP A 103 15.92 5.69 30.53
CA ASP A 103 16.19 5.04 31.82
C ASP A 103 16.10 3.50 31.77
N ASP A 104 15.83 2.94 30.59
CA ASP A 104 15.83 1.50 30.30
C ASP A 104 16.42 1.20 28.92
N MET A 105 16.64 -0.08 28.63
CA MET A 105 17.26 -0.53 27.36
C MET A 105 16.44 -0.13 26.14
N LEU A 106 15.10 -0.19 26.21
CA LEU A 106 14.21 0.18 25.11
C LEU A 106 14.32 1.67 24.80
N THR A 107 14.14 2.54 25.79
CA THR A 107 14.14 3.99 25.62
C THR A 107 15.54 4.51 25.25
N THR A 108 16.61 3.92 25.78
CA THR A 108 18.00 4.23 25.42
C THR A 108 18.28 3.89 23.95
N THR A 109 17.91 2.68 23.51
CA THR A 109 18.08 2.27 22.10
C THR A 109 17.23 3.14 21.17
N PHE A 110 16.00 3.46 21.59
CA PHE A 110 15.10 4.28 20.81
C PHE A 110 15.66 5.70 20.60
N LEU A 111 16.24 6.30 21.63
CA LEU A 111 16.84 7.62 21.53
C LEU A 111 18.10 7.62 20.62
N ALA A 112 18.90 6.55 20.67
CA ALA A 112 20.08 6.38 19.83
C ALA A 112 19.77 6.06 18.36
N CYS A 113 18.58 5.54 18.06
CA CYS A 113 18.18 5.08 16.73
C CYS A 113 17.88 6.27 15.80
N LYS A 114 18.42 6.22 14.57
CA LYS A 114 18.19 7.22 13.52
C LYS A 114 17.18 6.77 12.45
N SER A 115 16.88 5.47 12.40
CA SER A 115 15.91 4.92 11.45
C SER A 115 14.48 5.41 11.75
N PRO A 116 13.56 5.29 10.80
CA PRO A 116 12.16 5.63 11.01
C PRO A 116 11.57 4.97 12.24
N LYS A 117 10.77 5.71 12.97
CA LYS A 117 10.17 5.32 14.25
C LYS A 117 8.65 5.30 14.16
N LEU A 118 8.04 4.21 14.62
CA LEU A 118 6.61 3.98 14.61
C LEU A 118 6.14 3.73 16.05
N ILE A 119 5.04 4.38 16.43
CA ILE A 119 4.46 4.30 17.76
C ILE A 119 3.04 3.76 17.63
N ALA A 120 2.76 2.61 18.21
CA ALA A 120 1.42 2.02 18.27
C ALA A 120 0.83 2.16 19.69
N PRO A 121 0.11 3.26 20.00
CA PRO A 121 -0.46 3.48 21.32
C PRO A 121 -1.44 2.36 21.69
N ALA A 122 -1.39 1.94 22.96
CA ALA A 122 -2.35 0.98 23.52
C ALA A 122 -2.57 1.28 25.00
N MET A 123 -3.79 1.72 25.35
CA MET A 123 -4.15 2.10 26.70
C MET A 123 -5.68 2.22 26.85
N ASN A 124 -6.16 2.42 28.07
CA ASN A 124 -7.55 2.78 28.32
C ASN A 124 -7.94 4.08 27.60
N THR A 125 -9.20 4.21 27.21
CA THR A 125 -9.71 5.37 26.47
C THR A 125 -9.46 6.69 27.18
N ALA A 126 -9.74 6.77 28.51
CA ALA A 126 -9.51 7.98 29.28
C ALA A 126 -8.04 8.38 29.34
N MET A 127 -7.11 7.40 29.36
CA MET A 127 -5.67 7.66 29.25
C MET A 127 -5.29 8.16 27.86
N TYR A 128 -5.88 7.60 26.82
CA TYR A 128 -5.60 8.01 25.43
C TYR A 128 -6.13 9.42 25.14
N GLU A 129 -7.32 9.75 25.68
CA GLU A 129 -7.97 11.06 25.52
C GLU A 129 -7.40 12.13 26.46
N ASN A 130 -6.61 11.73 27.46
CA ASN A 130 -6.00 12.67 28.39
C ASN A 130 -5.16 13.70 27.65
N PRO A 131 -5.33 15.01 27.92
CA PRO A 131 -4.59 16.07 27.24
C PRO A 131 -3.07 15.86 27.24
N VAL A 132 -2.50 15.42 28.37
CA VAL A 132 -1.05 15.15 28.47
C VAL A 132 -0.60 14.05 27.52
N THR A 133 -1.38 12.99 27.37
CA THR A 133 -1.07 11.90 26.43
C THR A 133 -1.18 12.40 24.98
N ARG A 134 -2.20 13.18 24.68
CA ARG A 134 -2.39 13.75 23.34
C ARG A 134 -1.26 14.73 22.96
N ASP A 135 -0.85 15.57 23.91
CA ASP A 135 0.27 16.48 23.70
C ASP A 135 1.57 15.72 23.44
N ASN A 136 1.84 14.67 24.22
CA ASN A 136 3.02 13.80 24.01
C ASN A 136 2.98 13.12 22.63
N LEU A 137 1.84 12.57 22.20
CA LEU A 137 1.70 11.97 20.86
C LEU A 137 1.90 13.01 19.75
N SER A 138 1.35 14.21 19.92
CA SER A 138 1.54 15.33 19.00
C SER A 138 3.01 15.75 18.92
N LEU A 139 3.71 15.77 20.04
CA LEU A 139 5.13 16.07 20.12
C LEU A 139 5.97 15.02 19.38
N LEU A 140 5.67 13.73 19.53
CA LEU A 140 6.33 12.66 18.80
C LEU A 140 6.12 12.79 17.29
N ALA A 141 4.90 13.10 16.85
CA ALA A 141 4.60 13.35 15.44
C ALA A 141 5.37 14.58 14.90
N LYS A 142 5.48 15.65 15.67
CA LYS A 142 6.29 16.84 15.33
C LYS A 142 7.77 16.50 15.18
N TYR A 143 8.29 15.52 15.92
CA TYR A 143 9.66 15.01 15.77
C TYR A 143 9.81 14.01 14.61
N GLY A 144 8.79 13.85 13.76
CA GLY A 144 8.83 13.02 12.56
C GLY A 144 8.59 11.52 12.80
N MET A 145 8.04 11.16 13.95
CA MET A 145 7.64 9.78 14.23
C MET A 145 6.24 9.49 13.69
N GLU A 146 6.04 8.31 13.14
CA GLU A 146 4.71 7.86 12.68
C GLU A 146 3.91 7.38 13.90
N VAL A 147 2.95 8.16 14.35
CA VAL A 147 2.01 7.78 15.40
C VAL A 147 0.83 7.04 14.77
N ILE A 148 0.74 5.74 15.01
CA ILE A 148 -0.31 4.90 14.46
C ILE A 148 -1.59 5.11 15.28
N THR A 149 -2.67 5.52 14.62
CA THR A 149 -3.95 5.73 15.30
C THR A 149 -4.46 4.40 15.86
N PRO A 150 -4.77 4.33 17.17
CA PRO A 150 -5.35 3.12 17.76
C PRO A 150 -6.77 2.88 17.24
N ASP A 151 -7.16 1.61 17.18
CA ASP A 151 -8.52 1.21 16.86
C ASP A 151 -9.49 1.61 17.96
N SER A 152 -10.76 1.76 17.57
CA SER A 152 -11.88 1.90 18.51
C SER A 152 -12.59 0.57 18.70
N GLY A 153 -13.08 0.31 19.91
CA GLY A 153 -13.82 -0.91 20.22
C GLY A 153 -13.85 -1.21 21.72
N ARG A 154 -14.28 -2.42 22.07
CA ARG A 154 -14.27 -2.89 23.45
C ARG A 154 -12.84 -3.15 23.91
N LEU A 155 -12.46 -2.53 25.00
CA LEU A 155 -11.16 -2.68 25.67
C LEU A 155 -11.19 -3.78 26.73
N ALA A 156 -10.01 -4.22 27.18
CA ALA A 156 -9.89 -5.26 28.20
C ALA A 156 -10.51 -4.87 29.57
N CYS A 157 -10.59 -3.57 29.88
CA CYS A 157 -11.26 -3.05 31.08
C CYS A 157 -12.79 -3.04 30.98
N GLY A 158 -13.36 -3.41 29.83
CA GLY A 158 -14.82 -3.40 29.60
C GLY A 158 -15.35 -2.12 28.93
N ASP A 159 -14.58 -1.03 28.93
CA ASP A 159 -14.93 0.23 28.27
C ASP A 159 -14.95 0.06 26.74
N THR A 160 -15.67 0.96 26.07
CA THR A 160 -15.70 1.05 24.61
C THR A 160 -15.21 2.43 24.20
N GLY A 161 -14.21 2.46 23.30
CA GLY A 161 -13.62 3.71 22.79
C GLY A 161 -12.31 3.50 22.09
N ALA A 162 -11.60 4.59 21.80
CA ALA A 162 -10.27 4.57 21.21
C ALA A 162 -9.21 4.13 22.24
N GLY A 163 -8.15 3.45 21.78
CA GLY A 163 -7.03 3.02 22.62
C GLY A 163 -6.62 1.57 22.43
N LYS A 164 -7.31 0.83 21.55
CA LYS A 164 -6.97 -0.55 21.20
C LYS A 164 -5.82 -0.55 20.17
N MET A 165 -4.74 -1.28 20.45
CA MET A 165 -3.67 -1.46 19.47
C MET A 165 -4.24 -2.10 18.20
N PRO A 166 -3.95 -1.57 17.01
CA PRO A 166 -4.34 -2.17 15.75
C PRO A 166 -3.88 -3.62 15.61
N GLU A 167 -4.51 -4.36 14.71
CA GLU A 167 -4.13 -5.75 14.48
C GLU A 167 -2.71 -5.84 13.88
N PRO A 168 -1.97 -6.93 14.16
CA PRO A 168 -0.58 -7.10 13.72
C PRO A 168 -0.38 -6.92 12.22
N GLU A 169 -1.37 -7.33 11.41
CA GLU A 169 -1.38 -7.19 9.95
C GLU A 169 -1.39 -5.71 9.53
N VAL A 170 -2.10 -4.87 10.25
CA VAL A 170 -2.14 -3.41 10.02
C VAL A 170 -0.79 -2.80 10.36
N LEU A 171 -0.20 -3.15 11.52
CA LEU A 171 1.13 -2.69 11.93
C LEU A 171 2.20 -3.11 10.92
N LEU A 172 2.09 -4.31 10.34
CA LEU A 172 2.98 -4.78 9.29
C LEU A 172 2.90 -3.90 8.03
N GLN A 173 1.71 -3.40 7.64
CA GLN A 173 1.58 -2.47 6.51
C GLN A 173 2.30 -1.14 6.76
N TYR A 174 2.24 -0.61 7.99
CA TYR A 174 3.02 0.57 8.37
C TYR A 174 4.54 0.33 8.25
N ILE A 175 5.02 -0.85 8.65
CA ILE A 175 6.43 -1.23 8.54
C ILE A 175 6.82 -1.38 7.05
N TYR A 176 5.99 -2.01 6.23
CA TYR A 176 6.23 -2.08 4.78
C TYR A 176 6.30 -0.68 4.15
N LYS A 177 5.31 0.18 4.43
CA LYS A 177 5.32 1.59 3.98
C LYS A 177 6.60 2.30 4.41
N CYS A 178 7.12 2.00 5.59
CA CYS A 178 8.27 2.68 6.17
C CYS A 178 9.59 2.28 5.51
N CYS A 179 9.90 0.98 5.41
CA CYS A 179 11.26 0.51 5.12
C CYS A 179 11.40 -0.61 4.08
N ALA A 180 10.29 -1.16 3.52
CA ALA A 180 10.39 -2.30 2.61
C ALA A 180 11.14 -1.96 1.31
N PHE A 181 10.99 -0.73 0.79
CA PHE A 181 11.60 -0.28 -0.45
C PHE A 181 12.20 1.12 -0.32
N PRO A 182 13.19 1.49 -1.17
CA PRO A 182 13.67 2.86 -1.30
C PRO A 182 12.52 3.83 -1.59
N LYS A 183 12.61 5.07 -1.08
CA LYS A 183 11.59 6.11 -1.26
C LYS A 183 11.88 7.01 -2.47
N ASP A 184 12.21 6.39 -3.59
CA ASP A 184 12.61 7.03 -4.85
C ASP A 184 11.45 7.68 -5.63
N MET A 185 10.22 7.47 -5.17
CA MET A 185 9.02 8.17 -5.66
C MET A 185 8.50 9.23 -4.67
N LYS A 186 9.29 9.58 -3.65
CA LYS A 186 8.87 10.58 -2.65
C LYS A 186 8.59 11.93 -3.30
N GLY A 187 7.40 12.47 -3.03
CA GLY A 187 6.95 13.75 -3.59
C GLY A 187 6.26 13.64 -4.95
N LEU A 188 6.27 12.47 -5.60
CA LEU A 188 5.54 12.26 -6.86
C LEU A 188 4.06 11.98 -6.61
N ASN A 189 3.19 12.63 -7.40
CA ASN A 189 1.76 12.38 -7.45
C ASN A 189 1.46 11.38 -8.57
N VAL A 190 0.86 10.25 -8.23
CA VAL A 190 0.60 9.16 -9.18
C VAL A 190 -0.89 8.84 -9.21
N LEU A 191 -1.49 8.90 -10.39
CA LEU A 191 -2.87 8.46 -10.60
C LEU A 191 -2.88 7.12 -11.33
N ILE A 192 -3.62 6.17 -10.76
CA ILE A 192 -3.78 4.83 -11.34
C ILE A 192 -5.26 4.53 -11.50
N THR A 193 -5.65 4.01 -12.67
CA THR A 193 -7.01 3.49 -12.85
C THR A 193 -7.03 1.97 -12.74
N ALA A 194 -8.08 1.41 -12.14
CA ALA A 194 -8.21 -0.03 -11.92
C ALA A 194 -9.65 -0.53 -12.06
N GLY A 195 -9.80 -1.84 -12.21
CA GLY A 195 -11.10 -2.49 -12.28
C GLY A 195 -11.85 -2.25 -13.58
N PRO A 196 -13.03 -2.86 -13.73
CA PRO A 196 -13.91 -2.64 -14.87
C PRO A 196 -14.87 -1.49 -14.61
N THR A 197 -15.33 -0.82 -15.67
CA THR A 197 -16.54 0.01 -15.61
C THR A 197 -17.78 -0.85 -15.84
N GLN A 198 -18.94 -0.35 -15.40
CA GLN A 198 -20.24 -0.98 -15.54
C GLN A 198 -21.19 0.01 -16.23
N GLU A 199 -21.65 -0.36 -17.41
CA GLU A 199 -22.54 0.48 -18.19
C GLU A 199 -23.98 -0.03 -18.07
N ALA A 200 -24.81 0.69 -17.34
CA ALA A 200 -26.17 0.27 -17.03
C ALA A 200 -27.04 0.09 -18.29
N ILE A 201 -27.77 -1.00 -18.33
CA ILE A 201 -28.85 -1.25 -19.31
C ILE A 201 -30.17 -0.85 -18.66
N ASP A 202 -30.37 -1.24 -17.42
CA ASP A 202 -31.52 -0.94 -16.56
C ASP A 202 -31.06 -0.97 -15.08
N PRO A 203 -31.91 -0.73 -14.08
CA PRO A 203 -31.52 -0.76 -12.66
C PRO A 203 -30.93 -2.08 -12.17
N VAL A 204 -31.02 -3.16 -12.95
CA VAL A 204 -30.63 -4.52 -12.53
C VAL A 204 -29.45 -5.05 -13.34
N ARG A 205 -29.35 -4.67 -14.63
CA ARG A 205 -28.38 -5.25 -15.58
C ARG A 205 -27.45 -4.20 -16.14
N TYR A 206 -26.20 -4.61 -16.41
CA TYR A 206 -25.15 -3.77 -16.97
C TYR A 206 -24.22 -4.58 -17.88
N ILE A 207 -23.51 -3.88 -18.75
CA ILE A 207 -22.41 -4.39 -19.56
C ILE A 207 -21.11 -4.07 -18.81
N THR A 208 -20.17 -5.02 -18.76
CA THR A 208 -18.89 -4.85 -18.10
C THR A 208 -17.81 -5.71 -18.74
N ASN A 209 -16.56 -5.44 -18.41
CA ASN A 209 -15.38 -6.23 -18.80
C ASN A 209 -14.98 -7.22 -17.71
N HIS A 210 -14.35 -8.34 -18.10
CA HIS A 210 -13.83 -9.36 -17.18
C HIS A 210 -12.55 -8.91 -16.44
N SER A 211 -12.53 -7.76 -15.82
CA SER A 211 -11.37 -7.25 -15.10
C SER A 211 -11.52 -7.42 -13.59
N SER A 212 -10.55 -8.06 -12.95
CA SER A 212 -10.50 -8.16 -11.48
C SER A 212 -9.94 -6.92 -10.79
N GLY A 213 -9.26 -6.02 -11.52
CA GLY A 213 -8.58 -4.86 -10.96
C GLY A 213 -7.20 -5.14 -10.33
N LYS A 214 -6.80 -6.40 -10.16
CA LYS A 214 -5.57 -6.81 -9.44
C LYS A 214 -4.32 -6.06 -9.91
N MET A 215 -4.12 -5.88 -11.22
CA MET A 215 -2.92 -5.21 -11.75
C MET A 215 -2.83 -3.75 -11.29
N GLY A 216 -3.93 -2.99 -11.40
CA GLY A 216 -3.96 -1.59 -10.96
C GLY A 216 -3.77 -1.46 -9.45
N TYR A 217 -4.31 -2.39 -8.66
CA TYR A 217 -4.09 -2.45 -7.21
C TYR A 217 -2.63 -2.77 -6.84
N SER A 218 -1.98 -3.70 -7.56
CA SER A 218 -0.55 -4.00 -7.39
C SER A 218 0.32 -2.78 -7.75
N LEU A 219 -0.01 -2.05 -8.82
CA LEU A 219 0.67 -0.80 -9.18
C LEU A 219 0.51 0.28 -8.11
N ALA A 220 -0.71 0.47 -7.60
CA ALA A 220 -0.97 1.43 -6.54
C ALA A 220 -0.18 1.11 -5.26
N LYS A 221 -0.15 -0.17 -4.88
CA LYS A 221 0.66 -0.66 -3.75
C LYS A 221 2.16 -0.44 -4.00
N ALA A 222 2.68 -0.75 -5.18
CA ALA A 222 4.09 -0.57 -5.50
C ALA A 222 4.51 0.91 -5.44
N CYS A 223 3.74 1.82 -6.03
CA CYS A 223 4.00 3.26 -5.97
C CYS A 223 3.96 3.79 -4.52
N MET A 224 2.95 3.40 -3.73
CA MET A 224 2.83 3.78 -2.32
C MET A 224 4.01 3.28 -1.49
N LEU A 225 4.44 2.04 -1.68
CA LEU A 225 5.60 1.47 -0.97
C LEU A 225 6.91 2.19 -1.32
N ARG A 226 7.02 2.76 -2.51
CA ARG A 226 8.15 3.60 -2.96
C ARG A 226 8.02 5.08 -2.60
N GLY A 227 6.96 5.45 -1.87
CA GLY A 227 6.80 6.77 -1.26
C GLY A 227 6.01 7.78 -2.09
N ALA A 228 5.34 7.38 -3.17
CA ALA A 228 4.48 8.27 -3.94
C ALA A 228 3.18 8.61 -3.20
N ASN A 229 2.59 9.76 -3.54
CA ASN A 229 1.22 10.12 -3.23
C ASN A 229 0.32 9.47 -4.30
N VAL A 230 -0.41 8.43 -3.93
CA VAL A 230 -1.17 7.62 -4.91
C VAL A 230 -2.65 7.91 -4.84
N THR A 231 -3.26 8.21 -5.99
CA THR A 231 -4.71 8.24 -6.20
C THR A 231 -5.11 7.06 -7.08
N LEU A 232 -5.94 6.16 -6.55
CA LEU A 232 -6.48 5.00 -7.23
C LEU A 232 -7.94 5.27 -7.61
N VAL A 233 -8.21 5.51 -8.90
CA VAL A 233 -9.57 5.61 -9.45
C VAL A 233 -9.99 4.20 -9.86
N THR A 234 -10.98 3.64 -9.18
CA THR A 234 -11.33 2.22 -9.36
C THR A 234 -12.79 1.99 -9.63
N GLY A 235 -13.08 1.21 -10.67
CA GLY A 235 -14.36 0.58 -10.85
C GLY A 235 -14.64 -0.46 -9.75
N LYS A 236 -15.84 -1.01 -9.74
CA LYS A 236 -16.26 -1.97 -8.71
C LYS A 236 -15.48 -3.28 -8.80
N THR A 237 -14.79 -3.63 -7.73
CA THR A 237 -14.04 -4.89 -7.56
C THR A 237 -14.34 -5.51 -6.21
N SER A 238 -13.95 -6.78 -6.02
CA SER A 238 -13.97 -7.46 -4.71
C SER A 238 -12.70 -7.23 -3.89
N LEU A 239 -11.75 -6.45 -4.41
CA LEU A 239 -10.46 -6.21 -3.75
C LEU A 239 -10.60 -5.13 -2.68
N THR A 240 -9.87 -5.32 -1.58
CA THR A 240 -9.68 -4.25 -0.59
C THR A 240 -8.60 -3.29 -1.11
N PRO A 241 -8.88 -1.97 -1.17
CA PRO A 241 -7.87 -1.00 -1.56
C PRO A 241 -6.61 -1.07 -0.68
N PRO A 242 -5.41 -0.88 -1.24
CA PRO A 242 -4.19 -0.83 -0.46
C PRO A 242 -4.27 0.30 0.57
N MET A 243 -3.77 0.03 1.79
CA MET A 243 -3.65 1.08 2.82
C MET A 243 -2.78 2.24 2.30
N PHE A 244 -3.04 3.45 2.80
CA PHE A 244 -2.31 4.68 2.46
C PHE A 244 -2.46 5.16 1.02
N VAL A 245 -3.42 4.63 0.27
CA VAL A 245 -3.78 5.04 -1.08
C VAL A 245 -5.09 5.80 -1.03
N ASN A 246 -5.13 6.99 -1.65
CA ASN A 246 -6.37 7.73 -1.82
C ASN A 246 -7.23 7.04 -2.88
N THR A 247 -8.36 6.47 -2.48
CA THR A 247 -9.23 5.68 -3.38
C THR A 247 -10.45 6.49 -3.79
N VAL A 248 -10.68 6.58 -5.10
CA VAL A 248 -11.83 7.25 -5.72
C VAL A 248 -12.67 6.17 -6.43
N PRO A 249 -13.77 5.72 -5.82
CA PRO A 249 -14.65 4.74 -6.45
C PRO A 249 -15.46 5.38 -7.59
N VAL A 250 -15.59 4.66 -8.69
CA VAL A 250 -16.39 5.03 -9.86
C VAL A 250 -17.19 3.84 -10.33
N LEU A 251 -18.27 4.08 -11.10
CA LEU A 251 -19.11 3.01 -11.62
C LEU A 251 -19.01 2.91 -13.16
N SER A 252 -19.27 3.99 -13.87
CA SER A 252 -19.31 4.02 -15.33
C SER A 252 -18.03 4.54 -15.96
N ALA A 253 -17.91 4.39 -17.29
CA ALA A 253 -16.83 4.99 -18.08
C ALA A 253 -16.85 6.52 -17.97
N LYS A 254 -18.04 7.14 -17.90
CA LYS A 254 -18.22 8.58 -17.71
C LYS A 254 -17.67 9.03 -16.36
N ASP A 255 -18.02 8.33 -15.26
CA ASP A 255 -17.52 8.67 -13.92
C ASP A 255 -15.99 8.57 -13.89
N MET A 256 -15.42 7.53 -14.52
CA MET A 256 -13.97 7.35 -14.58
C MET A 256 -13.31 8.46 -15.41
N TYR A 257 -13.92 8.86 -16.53
CA TYR A 257 -13.43 9.98 -17.34
C TYR A 257 -13.40 11.27 -16.52
N GLU A 258 -14.47 11.64 -15.85
CA GLU A 258 -14.58 12.84 -15.02
C GLU A 258 -13.59 12.80 -13.85
N ALA A 259 -13.49 11.65 -13.15
CA ALA A 259 -12.59 11.47 -12.03
C ALA A 259 -11.11 11.59 -12.41
N VAL A 260 -10.73 11.10 -13.59
CA VAL A 260 -9.34 11.14 -14.08
C VAL A 260 -9.00 12.53 -14.64
N THR A 261 -9.83 13.08 -15.51
CA THR A 261 -9.56 14.36 -16.21
C THR A 261 -9.50 15.54 -15.24
N SER A 262 -10.37 15.56 -14.22
CA SER A 262 -10.39 16.62 -13.20
C SER A 262 -9.13 16.64 -12.31
N ARG A 263 -8.34 15.58 -12.30
CA ARG A 263 -7.13 15.44 -11.47
C ARG A 263 -5.83 15.38 -12.27
N SER A 264 -5.94 15.20 -13.59
CA SER A 264 -4.79 14.86 -14.45
C SER A 264 -3.67 15.90 -14.42
N GLN A 265 -3.98 17.18 -14.31
CA GLN A 265 -2.99 18.26 -14.39
C GLN A 265 -2.00 18.27 -13.22
N ASP A 266 -2.41 17.77 -12.04
CA ASP A 266 -1.60 17.77 -10.83
C ASP A 266 -0.78 16.46 -10.67
N MET A 267 -0.83 15.56 -11.66
CA MET A 267 -0.17 14.27 -11.60
C MET A 267 1.16 14.25 -12.34
N ASP A 268 2.17 13.67 -11.72
CA ASP A 268 3.47 13.40 -12.34
C ASP A 268 3.45 12.16 -13.22
N ILE A 269 2.69 11.14 -12.80
CA ILE A 269 2.57 9.86 -13.49
C ILE A 269 1.11 9.45 -13.53
N ILE A 270 0.62 9.07 -14.71
CA ILE A 270 -0.70 8.46 -14.88
C ILE A 270 -0.55 7.08 -15.49
N ILE A 271 -1.10 6.06 -14.81
CA ILE A 271 -1.10 4.68 -15.29
C ILE A 271 -2.54 4.21 -15.49
N LYS A 272 -2.94 4.04 -16.74
CA LYS A 272 -4.29 3.64 -17.10
C LYS A 272 -4.39 2.13 -17.26
N ALA A 273 -4.68 1.41 -16.14
CA ALA A 273 -4.80 -0.04 -16.11
C ALA A 273 -6.24 -0.57 -15.97
N ALA A 274 -7.23 0.33 -15.89
CA ALA A 274 -8.64 -0.04 -15.85
C ALA A 274 -9.13 -0.60 -17.19
N ALA A 275 -10.07 -1.53 -17.14
CA ALA A 275 -10.82 -2.03 -18.29
C ALA A 275 -12.09 -1.20 -18.47
N VAL A 276 -11.96 -0.06 -19.14
CA VAL A 276 -13.05 0.84 -19.45
C VAL A 276 -13.82 0.32 -20.65
N ALA A 277 -15.15 0.35 -20.60
CA ALA A 277 -15.98 -0.01 -21.73
C ALA A 277 -15.86 1.03 -22.87
N ASP A 278 -15.60 0.58 -24.10
CA ASP A 278 -15.56 1.43 -25.28
C ASP A 278 -16.95 1.83 -25.78
N TYR A 279 -17.98 1.13 -25.32
CA TYR A 279 -19.39 1.34 -25.67
C TYR A 279 -20.27 1.26 -24.43
N ARG A 280 -21.35 2.06 -24.44
CA ARG A 280 -22.41 2.05 -23.44
C ARG A 280 -23.78 1.98 -24.13
N PRO A 281 -24.86 1.55 -23.44
CA PRO A 281 -26.21 1.67 -23.96
C PRO A 281 -26.54 3.13 -24.30
N ALA A 282 -27.08 3.36 -25.49
CA ALA A 282 -27.48 4.70 -25.95
C ALA A 282 -28.64 5.27 -25.11
N SER A 283 -29.44 4.39 -24.50
CA SER A 283 -30.48 4.74 -23.52
C SER A 283 -30.51 3.72 -22.40
N VAL A 284 -30.70 4.21 -21.19
CA VAL A 284 -30.83 3.38 -19.97
C VAL A 284 -32.31 3.38 -19.60
N SER A 285 -32.88 2.20 -19.36
CA SER A 285 -34.28 2.09 -18.92
C SER A 285 -34.36 2.41 -17.42
N ASP A 286 -35.34 3.23 -17.03
CA ASP A 286 -35.59 3.54 -15.62
C ASP A 286 -36.22 2.36 -14.86
N GLU A 287 -36.83 1.41 -15.59
CA GLU A 287 -37.42 0.20 -15.03
C GLU A 287 -36.73 -1.06 -15.58
N LYS A 288 -36.77 -2.12 -14.79
CA LYS A 288 -36.27 -3.44 -15.21
C LYS A 288 -37.02 -3.88 -16.50
N MET A 289 -36.28 -4.08 -17.57
CA MET A 289 -36.81 -4.60 -18.83
C MET A 289 -37.40 -6.00 -18.61
N LYS A 290 -38.70 -6.17 -18.88
CA LYS A 290 -39.36 -7.47 -18.75
C LYS A 290 -39.08 -8.31 -19.99
N LYS A 291 -39.09 -9.65 -19.80
CA LYS A 291 -39.00 -10.59 -20.90
C LYS A 291 -40.24 -10.42 -21.81
N SER A 292 -40.02 -10.30 -23.11
CA SER A 292 -41.04 -10.31 -24.14
C SER A 292 -40.86 -11.54 -25.03
N ASP A 293 -41.84 -11.82 -25.88
CA ASP A 293 -41.76 -12.92 -26.86
C ASP A 293 -40.89 -12.57 -28.07
N GLN A 294 -40.34 -11.32 -28.12
CA GLN A 294 -39.43 -10.87 -29.19
C GLN A 294 -37.98 -10.79 -28.70
N ASP A 295 -37.06 -10.89 -29.63
CA ASP A 295 -35.63 -10.68 -29.37
C ASP A 295 -35.39 -9.24 -28.92
N LEU A 296 -34.51 -9.07 -27.91
CA LEU A 296 -34.09 -7.76 -27.39
C LEU A 296 -32.81 -7.32 -28.05
N SER A 297 -32.77 -6.18 -28.70
CA SER A 297 -31.57 -5.52 -29.17
C SER A 297 -31.30 -4.25 -28.35
N ILE A 298 -30.05 -4.00 -28.03
CA ILE A 298 -29.59 -2.83 -27.27
C ILE A 298 -28.71 -2.01 -28.20
N ALA A 299 -29.15 -0.77 -28.53
CA ALA A 299 -28.31 0.17 -29.25
C ALA A 299 -27.15 0.63 -28.36
N LEU A 300 -25.95 0.65 -28.90
CA LEU A 300 -24.76 1.09 -28.19
C LEU A 300 -24.19 2.35 -28.82
N GLU A 301 -23.69 3.25 -27.99
CA GLU A 301 -22.92 4.44 -28.39
C GLU A 301 -21.51 4.39 -27.80
N ARG A 302 -20.57 5.13 -28.40
CA ARG A 302 -19.17 5.18 -27.93
C ARG A 302 -19.06 5.97 -26.64
N THR A 303 -18.18 5.51 -25.76
CA THR A 303 -17.76 6.26 -24.56
C THR A 303 -16.61 7.22 -24.89
N ASP A 304 -16.33 8.15 -23.99
CA ASP A 304 -15.19 9.07 -24.12
C ASP A 304 -13.87 8.33 -23.95
N ASP A 305 -12.91 8.63 -24.81
CA ASP A 305 -11.57 8.02 -24.76
C ASP A 305 -10.65 8.77 -23.80
N ILE A 306 -10.61 8.30 -22.55
CA ILE A 306 -9.79 8.89 -21.47
C ILE A 306 -8.33 8.99 -21.89
N LEU A 307 -7.79 7.95 -22.50
CA LEU A 307 -6.37 7.89 -22.84
C LEU A 307 -6.01 8.87 -23.98
N GLN A 308 -6.92 9.05 -24.94
CA GLN A 308 -6.78 10.05 -25.99
C GLN A 308 -6.82 11.47 -25.41
N TYR A 309 -7.76 11.74 -24.51
CA TYR A 309 -7.84 13.03 -23.81
C TYR A 309 -6.55 13.34 -23.08
N LEU A 310 -6.07 12.41 -22.24
CA LEU A 310 -4.84 12.58 -21.49
C LEU A 310 -3.65 12.86 -22.38
N GLY A 311 -3.45 12.08 -23.44
CA GLY A 311 -2.30 12.25 -24.33
C GLY A 311 -2.29 13.56 -25.11
N THR A 312 -3.48 14.17 -25.37
CA THR A 312 -3.57 15.49 -26.03
C THR A 312 -3.44 16.67 -25.08
N HIS A 313 -3.66 16.47 -23.76
CA HIS A 313 -3.66 17.55 -22.76
C HIS A 313 -2.57 17.39 -21.71
N LYS A 314 -1.70 16.38 -21.80
CA LYS A 314 -0.66 16.15 -20.79
C LYS A 314 0.39 17.25 -20.79
N PRO A 315 0.82 17.75 -19.61
CA PRO A 315 2.00 18.59 -19.47
C PRO A 315 3.28 17.84 -19.85
N GLU A 316 4.34 18.54 -20.23
CA GLU A 316 5.63 17.93 -20.63
C GLU A 316 6.26 17.05 -19.55
N HIS A 317 6.13 17.45 -18.27
CA HIS A 317 6.69 16.70 -17.14
C HIS A 317 5.94 15.41 -16.80
N GLN A 318 4.72 15.25 -17.34
CA GLN A 318 3.85 14.14 -16.98
C GLN A 318 4.16 12.89 -17.80
N PHE A 319 4.32 11.76 -17.11
CA PHE A 319 4.48 10.45 -17.74
C PHE A 319 3.14 9.74 -17.86
N LEU A 320 2.79 9.32 -19.07
CA LEU A 320 1.53 8.64 -19.37
C LEU A 320 1.77 7.20 -19.82
N CYS A 321 1.31 6.24 -19.04
CA CYS A 321 1.36 4.81 -19.32
C CYS A 321 -0.04 4.25 -19.54
N GLY A 322 -0.23 3.57 -20.69
CA GLY A 322 -1.47 2.85 -21.01
C GLY A 322 -1.29 1.34 -20.93
N PHE A 323 -2.40 0.63 -20.76
CA PHE A 323 -2.46 -0.83 -20.94
C PHE A 323 -3.22 -1.15 -22.21
N SER A 324 -2.77 -2.17 -22.92
CA SER A 324 -3.50 -2.76 -24.05
C SER A 324 -3.64 -4.26 -23.88
N MET A 325 -4.73 -4.77 -24.38
CA MET A 325 -5.02 -6.18 -24.43
C MET A 325 -5.36 -6.54 -25.87
N GLU A 326 -4.52 -7.38 -26.46
CA GLU A 326 -4.62 -7.71 -27.86
C GLU A 326 -4.63 -9.22 -28.04
N THR A 327 -5.44 -9.70 -28.97
CA THR A 327 -5.53 -11.12 -29.32
C THR A 327 -4.76 -11.44 -30.60
N GLN A 328 -4.46 -10.44 -31.43
CA GLN A 328 -3.75 -10.55 -32.70
C GLN A 328 -2.88 -9.32 -32.93
N ASN A 329 -1.72 -9.48 -33.55
CA ASN A 329 -0.79 -8.41 -33.96
C ASN A 329 -0.48 -7.43 -32.79
N MET A 330 -0.25 -8.00 -31.59
CA MET A 330 -0.13 -7.27 -30.32
C MET A 330 0.88 -6.10 -30.42
N LEU A 331 2.09 -6.35 -30.93
CA LEU A 331 3.14 -5.33 -31.01
C LEU A 331 2.77 -4.18 -31.96
N GLU A 332 2.23 -4.50 -33.14
CA GLU A 332 1.84 -3.49 -34.11
C GLU A 332 0.70 -2.63 -33.64
N ASN A 333 -0.36 -3.26 -33.10
CA ASN A 333 -1.53 -2.56 -32.57
C ASN A 333 -1.16 -1.68 -31.37
N SER A 334 -0.33 -2.19 -30.45
CA SER A 334 0.12 -1.42 -29.29
C SER A 334 1.01 -0.24 -29.68
N ARG A 335 1.91 -0.40 -30.68
CA ARG A 335 2.71 0.71 -31.22
C ARG A 335 1.85 1.78 -31.90
N LYS A 336 0.81 1.39 -32.64
CA LYS A 336 -0.15 2.34 -33.22
C LYS A 336 -0.89 3.13 -32.13
N LYS A 337 -1.35 2.44 -31.06
CA LYS A 337 -1.98 3.10 -29.91
C LYS A 337 -1.03 4.04 -29.18
N LEU A 338 0.22 3.65 -28.95
CA LEU A 338 1.24 4.47 -28.31
C LEU A 338 1.41 5.80 -29.06
N LYS A 339 1.62 5.75 -30.38
CA LYS A 339 1.79 6.95 -31.21
C LYS A 339 0.52 7.78 -31.28
N LYS A 340 -0.64 7.15 -31.58
CA LYS A 340 -1.91 7.85 -31.77
C LYS A 340 -2.36 8.59 -30.51
N LYS A 341 -2.08 8.03 -29.34
CA LYS A 341 -2.52 8.57 -28.04
C LYS A 341 -1.42 9.30 -27.26
N HIS A 342 -0.29 9.56 -27.90
CA HIS A 342 0.86 10.30 -27.32
C HIS A 342 1.31 9.74 -25.96
N LEU A 343 1.44 8.39 -25.86
CA LEU A 343 1.87 7.73 -24.64
C LEU A 343 3.40 7.67 -24.58
N ASP A 344 3.93 7.69 -23.36
CA ASP A 344 5.36 7.46 -23.12
C ASP A 344 5.67 5.96 -23.03
N MET A 345 4.70 5.16 -22.57
CA MET A 345 4.81 3.71 -22.51
C MET A 345 3.43 3.05 -22.68
N ILE A 346 3.38 1.89 -23.30
CA ILE A 346 2.21 1.02 -23.31
C ILE A 346 2.61 -0.38 -22.86
N VAL A 347 1.81 -0.98 -22.02
CA VAL A 347 1.98 -2.33 -21.50
C VAL A 347 0.97 -3.24 -22.18
N ALA A 348 1.47 -4.18 -22.95
CA ALA A 348 0.64 -5.11 -23.72
C ALA A 348 0.56 -6.47 -23.02
N ASN A 349 -0.67 -6.96 -22.85
CA ASN A 349 -0.95 -8.31 -22.36
C ASN A 349 -1.28 -9.23 -23.50
N ASN A 350 -0.67 -10.43 -23.54
CA ASN A 350 -1.02 -11.49 -24.48
C ASN A 350 -2.01 -12.46 -23.86
N LEU A 351 -3.27 -12.40 -24.28
CA LEU A 351 -4.33 -13.28 -23.75
C LEU A 351 -4.18 -14.76 -24.15
N LYS A 352 -3.34 -15.07 -25.15
CA LYS A 352 -3.17 -16.44 -25.64
C LYS A 352 -2.22 -17.27 -24.77
N GLU A 353 -1.45 -16.64 -23.89
CA GLU A 353 -0.49 -17.33 -23.04
C GLU A 353 -1.14 -17.79 -21.74
N LYS A 354 -0.94 -19.07 -21.40
CA LYS A 354 -1.45 -19.68 -20.18
C LYS A 354 -0.76 -19.03 -18.97
N GLY A 355 -1.55 -18.42 -18.08
CA GLY A 355 -1.04 -17.67 -16.91
C GLY A 355 -1.04 -16.15 -17.10
N ALA A 356 -1.24 -15.65 -18.33
CA ALA A 356 -1.53 -14.24 -18.59
C ALA A 356 -3.05 -14.03 -18.61
N GLY A 357 -3.57 -13.08 -17.83
CA GLY A 357 -5.00 -12.79 -17.85
C GLY A 357 -5.52 -11.97 -16.68
N PHE A 358 -6.83 -11.69 -16.72
CA PHE A 358 -7.47 -10.79 -15.77
C PHE A 358 -7.59 -11.34 -14.35
N GLU A 359 -7.91 -12.62 -14.20
CA GLU A 359 -8.31 -13.21 -12.91
C GLU A 359 -7.14 -13.79 -12.12
N GLY A 360 -6.08 -14.25 -12.78
CA GLY A 360 -4.91 -14.85 -12.14
C GLY A 360 -4.10 -13.86 -11.28
N ASP A 361 -3.22 -14.41 -10.45
CA ASP A 361 -2.29 -13.63 -9.63
C ASP A 361 -0.96 -13.36 -10.35
N THR A 362 -0.77 -14.00 -11.50
CA THR A 362 0.39 -13.86 -12.40
C THR A 362 0.05 -13.07 -13.66
N ASN A 363 1.07 -12.58 -14.33
CA ASN A 363 0.94 -11.96 -15.65
C ASN A 363 2.22 -12.12 -16.50
N ILE A 364 2.05 -12.05 -17.82
CA ILE A 364 3.11 -11.93 -18.82
C ILE A 364 2.82 -10.66 -19.59
N VAL A 365 3.75 -9.72 -19.59
CA VAL A 365 3.54 -8.42 -20.22
C VAL A 365 4.72 -8.02 -21.08
N THR A 366 4.44 -7.27 -22.13
CA THR A 366 5.44 -6.60 -22.95
C THR A 366 5.35 -5.10 -22.74
N MET A 367 6.42 -4.48 -22.27
CA MET A 367 6.56 -3.03 -22.17
C MET A 367 7.06 -2.47 -23.49
N ILE A 368 6.33 -1.52 -24.05
CA ILE A 368 6.63 -0.90 -25.35
C ILE A 368 6.77 0.60 -25.14
N THR A 369 7.91 1.15 -25.52
CA THR A 369 8.19 2.58 -25.57
C THR A 369 8.39 3.02 -27.04
N PRO A 370 8.54 4.30 -27.35
CA PRO A 370 8.91 4.73 -28.71
C PRO A 370 10.17 4.02 -29.24
N ASP A 371 11.16 3.78 -28.37
CA ASP A 371 12.50 3.35 -28.74
C ASP A 371 12.81 1.89 -28.40
N SER A 372 12.00 1.23 -27.56
CA SER A 372 12.31 -0.12 -27.07
C SER A 372 11.08 -1.01 -26.87
N VAL A 373 11.33 -2.31 -26.86
CA VAL A 373 10.37 -3.35 -26.49
C VAL A 373 11.06 -4.26 -25.48
N THR A 374 10.44 -4.49 -24.34
CA THR A 374 10.95 -5.36 -23.28
C THR A 374 9.87 -6.35 -22.87
N GLU A 375 10.13 -7.63 -23.04
CA GLU A 375 9.22 -8.71 -22.61
C GLU A 375 9.58 -9.13 -21.19
N LEU A 376 8.57 -9.27 -20.33
CA LEU A 376 8.72 -9.84 -19.00
C LEU A 376 8.23 -11.29 -19.02
N GLU A 377 8.97 -12.15 -18.35
CA GLU A 377 8.57 -13.53 -18.12
C GLU A 377 7.33 -13.62 -17.22
N LEU A 378 6.76 -14.82 -17.09
CA LEU A 378 5.66 -15.07 -16.15
C LEU A 378 6.12 -14.79 -14.72
N MET A 379 5.48 -13.82 -14.08
CA MET A 379 5.74 -13.47 -12.69
C MET A 379 4.45 -12.99 -12.00
N SER A 380 4.49 -12.78 -10.69
CA SER A 380 3.35 -12.24 -9.96
C SER A 380 3.01 -10.82 -10.41
N LYS A 381 1.74 -10.41 -10.30
CA LYS A 381 1.31 -9.04 -10.61
C LYS A 381 2.01 -7.99 -9.76
N ASP A 382 2.36 -8.33 -8.51
CA ASP A 382 3.16 -7.46 -7.65
C ASP A 382 4.57 -7.27 -8.26
N GLU A 383 5.25 -8.32 -8.70
CA GLU A 383 6.57 -8.22 -9.35
C GLU A 383 6.51 -7.45 -10.67
N VAL A 384 5.50 -7.73 -11.51
CA VAL A 384 5.24 -6.94 -12.73
C VAL A 384 5.10 -5.46 -12.39
N ALA A 385 4.34 -5.12 -11.35
CA ALA A 385 4.15 -3.73 -10.93
C ALA A 385 5.48 -3.05 -10.59
N PHE A 386 6.35 -3.70 -9.80
CA PHE A 386 7.67 -3.15 -9.48
C PHE A 386 8.54 -2.96 -10.72
N ARG A 387 8.59 -3.93 -11.65
CA ARG A 387 9.34 -3.81 -12.90
C ARG A 387 8.83 -2.68 -13.78
N LEU A 388 7.52 -2.50 -13.86
CA LEU A 388 6.92 -1.38 -14.60
C LEU A 388 7.31 -0.02 -14.00
N ILE A 389 7.27 0.11 -12.68
CA ILE A 389 7.66 1.35 -12.02
C ILE A 389 9.17 1.62 -12.20
N ASP A 390 10.03 0.61 -12.13
CA ASP A 390 11.47 0.76 -12.43
C ASP A 390 11.69 1.32 -13.84
N GLN A 391 10.98 0.79 -14.83
CA GLN A 391 11.06 1.26 -16.21
C GLN A 391 10.54 2.71 -16.35
N ILE A 392 9.41 3.04 -15.71
CA ILE A 392 8.84 4.39 -15.73
C ILE A 392 9.84 5.40 -15.15
N LEU A 393 10.45 5.11 -14.00
CA LEU A 393 11.42 6.00 -13.38
C LEU A 393 12.70 6.15 -14.23
N THR A 394 13.14 5.07 -14.86
CA THR A 394 14.28 5.11 -15.79
C THR A 394 14.01 6.02 -16.98
N LEU A 395 12.80 6.00 -17.53
CA LEU A 395 12.41 6.84 -18.67
C LEU A 395 12.20 8.31 -18.29
N ARG A 396 11.66 8.58 -17.09
CA ARG A 396 11.49 9.96 -16.60
C ARG A 396 12.80 10.69 -16.28
N ASN A 397 13.85 9.95 -15.95
CA ASN A 397 15.15 10.51 -15.57
C ASN A 397 16.08 10.74 -16.77
N LYS A 398 15.63 10.39 -17.98
CA LYS A 398 16.30 10.69 -19.26
C LYS A 398 15.83 12.03 -19.81
#